data_64845211fe3f5bdfc2f12b357368a82d
#
_entry.id   64845211fe3f5bdfc2f12b357368a82d
#
_cell.length_a   1.000
_cell.length_b   1.000
_cell.length_c   1.000
_cell.angle_alpha   90.00
_cell.angle_beta   90.00
_cell.angle_gamma   90.00
#
_symmetry.space_group_name_H-M   'P 1'
#
loop_
_entity.id
_entity.type
_entity.pdbx_description
1 polymer ?
#
loop_
_entity_poly.entity_id
_entity_poly.type
_entity_poly.pdbx_seq_one_letter_code
_entity_poly.pdbx_strand_id
1 'polypeptide(L)'
;QFQIGQIFEGNSLLYLFLKYLVHGELLPQPFNYFGADPLLYWVRYFFTGLPLPRGGADVTLHPIAWAGWAGLLVTAINLIPAGQLDGGHLIYVLLGKRAARLIPFVLAGLVLLGFVWYGWWIWAFLILILGRFYAEPLDQITQLDRRRKLIAILGIIIFILVFTPVPLVQITV
;
A
#
# COMPACT_ATOMS: atom_id res chain seq x y z
N GLN A 1 -4.86 -33.83 -8.09
CA GLN A 1 -3.61 -33.23 -7.58
C GLN A 1 -3.96 -31.80 -7.18
N PHE A 2 -3.94 -31.52 -5.88
CA PHE A 2 -4.05 -30.15 -5.39
C PHE A 2 -2.69 -29.47 -5.68
N GLN A 3 -2.67 -28.50 -6.58
CA GLN A 3 -1.50 -27.64 -6.73
C GLN A 3 -1.43 -26.75 -5.48
N ILE A 4 -0.40 -26.92 -4.68
CA ILE A 4 -0.15 -26.08 -3.51
C ILE A 4 0.41 -24.76 -4.06
N GLY A 5 -0.46 -23.75 -4.18
CA GLY A 5 -0.02 -22.39 -4.48
C GLY A 5 0.81 -21.84 -3.33
N GLN A 6 1.99 -21.35 -3.60
CA GLN A 6 2.76 -20.60 -2.60
C GLN A 6 2.26 -19.16 -2.56
N ILE A 7 2.07 -18.65 -1.34
CA ILE A 7 1.68 -17.25 -1.11
C ILE A 7 2.95 -16.48 -0.77
N PHE A 8 3.18 -15.41 -1.54
CA PHE A 8 4.27 -14.47 -1.32
C PHE A 8 3.72 -13.13 -0.87
N GLU A 9 4.51 -12.45 -0.05
CA GLU A 9 4.21 -11.10 0.37
C GLU A 9 4.40 -10.10 -0.78
N GLY A 10 3.50 -9.13 -0.85
CA GLY A 10 3.61 -8.01 -1.78
C GLY A 10 4.64 -6.98 -1.33
N ASN A 11 5.07 -6.14 -2.25
CA ASN A 11 6.08 -5.14 -1.99
C ASN A 11 5.48 -3.73 -1.88
N SER A 12 5.91 -3.00 -0.84
CA SER A 12 5.80 -1.56 -0.73
C SER A 12 7.15 -0.91 -1.05
N LEU A 13 7.16 0.40 -1.27
CA LEU A 13 8.42 1.12 -1.51
C LEU A 13 9.39 0.98 -0.34
N LEU A 14 8.90 1.07 0.90
CA LEU A 14 9.72 0.88 2.09
C LEU A 14 10.26 -0.55 2.16
N TYR A 15 9.43 -1.54 1.86
CA TYR A 15 9.84 -2.94 1.93
C TYR A 15 10.87 -3.29 0.84
N LEU A 16 10.70 -2.79 -0.38
CA LEU A 16 11.73 -2.90 -1.43
C LEU A 16 13.05 -2.26 -1.00
N PHE A 17 12.99 -1.09 -0.39
CA PHE A 17 14.18 -0.42 0.14
C PHE A 17 14.86 -1.22 1.24
N LEU A 18 14.09 -1.83 2.17
CA LEU A 18 14.66 -2.70 3.20
C LEU A 18 15.30 -3.96 2.63
N LYS A 19 14.66 -4.62 1.64
CA LYS A 19 15.26 -5.75 0.91
C LYS A 19 16.61 -5.33 0.28
N TYR A 20 16.63 -4.17 -0.37
CA TYR A 20 17.87 -3.64 -0.96
C TYR A 20 18.97 -3.38 0.07
N LEU A 21 18.63 -2.81 1.23
CA LEU A 21 19.62 -2.56 2.30
C LEU A 21 20.23 -3.86 2.85
N VAL A 22 19.44 -4.93 2.95
CA VAL A 22 19.89 -6.20 3.54
C VAL A 22 20.63 -7.07 2.52
N HIS A 23 20.16 -7.11 1.28
CA HIS A 23 20.65 -8.04 0.26
C HIS A 23 21.53 -7.37 -0.81
N GLY A 24 21.56 -6.05 -0.89
CA GLY A 24 22.29 -5.30 -1.91
C GLY A 24 21.59 -5.26 -3.27
N GLU A 25 20.42 -5.91 -3.41
CA GLU A 25 19.67 -6.05 -4.65
C GLU A 25 18.18 -5.82 -4.42
N LEU A 26 17.48 -5.32 -5.45
CA LEU A 26 16.03 -5.24 -5.45
C LEU A 26 15.43 -6.63 -5.71
N LEU A 27 14.60 -7.13 -4.82
CA LEU A 27 13.99 -8.46 -4.89
C LEU A 27 12.45 -8.38 -5.00
N PRO A 28 11.84 -9.29 -5.79
CA PRO A 28 12.40 -10.41 -6.55
C PRO A 28 13.16 -9.95 -7.80
N GLN A 29 14.35 -10.50 -8.02
CA GLN A 29 15.15 -10.17 -9.19
C GLN A 29 14.97 -11.20 -10.30
N PRO A 30 14.59 -10.81 -11.53
CA PRO A 30 14.47 -11.73 -12.64
C PRO A 30 15.86 -12.21 -13.09
N PHE A 31 15.99 -13.46 -13.55
CA PHE A 31 17.23 -13.97 -14.13
C PHE A 31 17.64 -13.19 -15.38
N ASN A 32 16.68 -12.67 -16.13
CA ASN A 32 16.91 -11.87 -17.32
C ASN A 32 15.70 -10.96 -17.57
N TYR A 33 15.95 -9.74 -18.02
CA TYR A 33 14.89 -8.79 -18.40
C TYR A 33 14.35 -9.04 -19.82
N PHE A 34 14.92 -9.95 -20.62
CA PHE A 34 14.51 -10.30 -21.99
C PHE A 34 14.32 -9.07 -22.91
N GLY A 35 15.17 -8.06 -22.76
CA GLY A 35 15.11 -6.82 -23.52
C GLY A 35 14.07 -5.81 -23.00
N ALA A 36 13.35 -6.10 -21.91
CA ALA A 36 12.49 -5.11 -21.27
C ALA A 36 13.36 -4.08 -20.51
N ASP A 37 12.88 -2.83 -20.49
CA ASP A 37 13.49 -1.79 -19.67
C ASP A 37 13.35 -2.17 -18.18
N PRO A 38 14.44 -2.17 -17.39
CA PRO A 38 14.41 -2.49 -15.97
C PRO A 38 13.41 -1.61 -15.19
N LEU A 39 13.29 -0.33 -15.52
CA LEU A 39 12.36 0.57 -14.87
C LEU A 39 10.90 0.13 -15.12
N LEU A 40 10.58 -0.20 -16.37
CA LEU A 40 9.25 -0.66 -16.75
C LEU A 40 8.91 -1.99 -16.06
N TYR A 41 9.89 -2.90 -15.94
CA TYR A 41 9.74 -4.14 -15.18
C TYR A 41 9.33 -3.85 -13.73
N TRP A 42 10.07 -2.98 -13.03
CA TRP A 42 9.82 -2.68 -11.63
C TRP A 42 8.48 -1.96 -11.39
N VAL A 43 8.11 -1.02 -12.27
CA VAL A 43 6.81 -0.34 -12.22
C VAL A 43 5.68 -1.37 -12.40
N ARG A 44 5.78 -2.23 -13.40
CA ARG A 44 4.78 -3.27 -13.64
C ARG A 44 4.71 -4.23 -12.45
N TYR A 45 5.85 -4.74 -11.98
CA TYR A 45 5.90 -5.64 -10.84
C TYR A 45 5.24 -5.02 -9.60
N PHE A 46 5.54 -3.76 -9.30
CA PHE A 46 4.99 -3.05 -8.16
C PHE A 46 3.45 -2.99 -8.19
N PHE A 47 2.87 -2.75 -9.35
CA PHE A 47 1.41 -2.63 -9.49
C PHE A 47 0.69 -3.95 -9.78
N THR A 48 1.35 -4.99 -10.25
CA THR A 48 0.70 -6.25 -10.62
C THR A 48 1.10 -7.43 -9.74
N GLY A 49 2.21 -7.33 -9.03
CA GLY A 49 2.80 -8.45 -8.28
C GLY A 49 3.29 -9.61 -9.17
N LEU A 50 3.22 -9.45 -10.49
CA LEU A 50 3.56 -10.51 -11.44
C LEU A 50 5.01 -10.34 -11.92
N PRO A 51 5.94 -11.22 -11.48
CA PRO A 51 7.29 -11.20 -12.00
C PRO A 51 7.30 -11.56 -13.49
N LEU A 52 8.10 -10.87 -14.27
CA LEU A 52 8.34 -11.13 -15.68
C LEU A 52 9.82 -11.29 -15.90
N PRO A 53 10.18 -12.23 -16.78
CA PRO A 53 9.57 -13.47 -17.17
C PRO A 53 9.69 -14.51 -16.07
N ARG A 54 9.14 -15.70 -16.26
CA ARG A 54 9.22 -16.79 -15.28
C ARG A 54 10.65 -17.07 -14.83
N GLY A 55 10.83 -17.13 -13.51
CA GLY A 55 12.12 -17.41 -12.88
C GLY A 55 12.83 -16.15 -12.39
N GLY A 56 13.48 -16.27 -11.25
CA GLY A 56 14.19 -15.20 -10.57
C GLY A 56 14.59 -15.65 -9.16
N ALA A 57 15.31 -14.80 -8.47
CA ALA A 57 15.66 -14.98 -7.07
C ALA A 57 14.77 -14.10 -6.20
N ASP A 58 14.23 -14.67 -5.13
CA ASP A 58 13.56 -13.91 -4.06
C ASP A 58 13.96 -14.52 -2.71
N VAL A 59 13.67 -13.83 -1.63
CA VAL A 59 13.99 -14.27 -0.27
C VAL A 59 12.79 -14.90 0.39
N THR A 60 13.04 -16.00 1.11
CA THR A 60 12.03 -16.58 2.01
C THR A 60 12.08 -15.85 3.34
N LEU A 61 10.95 -15.27 3.74
CA LEU A 61 10.87 -14.52 4.98
C LEU A 61 10.84 -15.42 6.22
N HIS A 62 11.65 -15.05 7.20
CA HIS A 62 11.51 -15.57 8.55
C HIS A 62 10.15 -15.14 9.16
N PRO A 63 9.48 -15.94 10.00
CA PRO A 63 8.18 -15.59 10.60
C PRO A 63 8.13 -14.23 11.28
N ILE A 64 9.22 -13.78 11.90
CA ILE A 64 9.30 -12.44 12.52
C ILE A 64 9.24 -11.34 11.45
N ALA A 65 9.92 -11.52 10.32
CA ALA A 65 9.88 -10.57 9.21
C ALA A 65 8.48 -10.54 8.56
N TRP A 66 7.80 -11.69 8.45
CA TRP A 66 6.41 -11.80 8.04
C TRP A 66 5.48 -10.98 8.96
N ALA A 67 5.66 -11.11 10.28
CA ALA A 67 4.89 -10.32 11.25
C ALA A 67 5.14 -8.81 11.09
N GLY A 68 6.39 -8.40 10.87
CA GLY A 68 6.75 -7.01 10.57
C GLY A 68 6.09 -6.50 9.29
N TRP A 69 6.14 -7.29 8.21
CA TRP A 69 5.47 -6.96 6.96
C TRP A 69 3.94 -6.82 7.14
N ALA A 70 3.30 -7.74 7.86
CA ALA A 70 1.87 -7.65 8.17
C ALA A 70 1.54 -6.38 8.95
N GLY A 71 2.40 -5.97 9.89
CA GLY A 71 2.27 -4.69 10.60
C GLY A 71 2.33 -3.49 9.66
N LEU A 72 3.24 -3.49 8.68
CA LEU A 72 3.32 -2.45 7.65
C LEU A 72 2.05 -2.41 6.79
N LEU A 73 1.51 -3.57 6.41
CA LEU A 73 0.27 -3.66 5.64
C LEU A 73 -0.93 -3.09 6.42
N VAL A 74 -1.08 -3.46 7.69
CA VAL A 74 -2.14 -2.91 8.56
C VAL A 74 -2.00 -1.40 8.70
N THR A 75 -0.78 -0.91 8.87
CA THR A 75 -0.49 0.53 8.91
C THR A 75 -0.86 1.21 7.60
N ALA A 76 -0.52 0.62 6.46
CA ALA A 76 -0.88 1.15 5.15
C ALA A 76 -2.39 1.27 4.97
N ILE A 77 -3.15 0.25 5.38
CA ILE A 77 -4.61 0.26 5.30
C ILE A 77 -5.21 1.36 6.19
N ASN A 78 -4.74 1.50 7.42
CA ASN A 78 -5.21 2.55 8.34
C ASN A 78 -4.86 3.96 7.86
N LEU A 79 -3.78 4.10 7.10
CA LEU A 79 -3.35 5.39 6.53
C LEU A 79 -4.01 5.72 5.20
N ILE A 80 -4.92 4.89 4.66
CA ILE A 80 -5.72 5.26 3.49
C ILE A 80 -6.44 6.57 3.77
N PRO A 81 -6.31 7.59 2.89
CA PRO A 81 -6.83 8.95 3.14
C PRO A 81 -8.34 9.04 2.94
N ALA A 82 -9.12 8.26 3.69
CA ALA A 82 -10.57 8.19 3.55
C ALA A 82 -11.28 7.92 4.87
N GLY A 83 -12.43 8.52 5.05
CA GLY A 83 -13.40 8.24 6.11
C GLY A 83 -12.83 8.40 7.53
N GLN A 84 -13.11 7.41 8.36
CA GLN A 84 -12.70 7.36 9.77
C GLN A 84 -11.33 6.71 10.00
N LEU A 85 -10.64 6.31 8.93
CA LEU A 85 -9.28 5.79 9.03
C LEU A 85 -8.29 6.89 9.47
N ASP A 86 -7.15 6.50 10.02
CA ASP A 86 -6.13 7.43 10.47
C ASP A 86 -5.69 8.38 9.35
N GLY A 87 -5.54 7.87 8.12
CA GLY A 87 -5.25 8.67 6.94
C GLY A 87 -6.34 9.69 6.62
N GLY A 88 -7.62 9.38 6.86
CA GLY A 88 -8.74 10.31 6.74
C GLY A 88 -8.59 11.49 7.70
N HIS A 89 -8.21 11.23 8.96
CA HIS A 89 -7.93 12.29 9.94
C HIS A 89 -6.73 13.14 9.54
N LEU A 90 -5.64 12.52 9.04
CA LEU A 90 -4.46 13.26 8.55
C LEU A 90 -4.80 14.21 7.40
N ILE A 91 -5.56 13.73 6.42
CA ILE A 91 -6.01 14.55 5.29
C ILE A 91 -6.96 15.65 5.75
N TYR A 92 -7.84 15.36 6.71
CA TYR A 92 -8.73 16.39 7.27
C TYR A 92 -7.94 17.49 7.96
N VAL A 93 -6.90 17.17 8.70
CA VAL A 93 -5.99 18.13 9.33
C VAL A 93 -5.32 19.05 8.30
N LEU A 94 -4.99 18.53 7.13
CA LEU A 94 -4.30 19.27 6.07
C LEU A 94 -5.26 20.10 5.20
N LEU A 95 -6.41 19.55 4.83
CA LEU A 95 -7.33 20.12 3.85
C LEU A 95 -8.65 20.61 4.43
N GLY A 96 -8.94 20.31 5.70
CA GLY A 96 -10.18 20.63 6.36
C GLY A 96 -11.37 19.98 5.64
N LYS A 97 -12.48 20.70 5.52
CA LYS A 97 -13.71 20.23 4.85
C LYS A 97 -13.51 19.81 3.38
N ARG A 98 -12.40 20.24 2.75
CA ARG A 98 -12.07 19.83 1.38
C ARG A 98 -11.61 18.37 1.30
N ALA A 99 -11.20 17.75 2.42
CA ALA A 99 -10.83 16.34 2.47
C ALA A 99 -11.93 15.41 1.95
N ALA A 100 -13.21 15.75 2.17
CA ALA A 100 -14.36 14.99 1.66
C ALA A 100 -14.35 14.84 0.13
N ARG A 101 -13.77 15.78 -0.60
CA ARG A 101 -13.68 15.74 -2.07
C ARG A 101 -12.69 14.68 -2.57
N LEU A 102 -11.80 14.17 -1.71
CA LEU A 102 -10.85 13.12 -2.06
C LEU A 102 -11.48 11.72 -2.01
N ILE A 103 -12.56 11.52 -1.26
CA ILE A 103 -13.20 10.21 -1.09
C ILE A 103 -13.52 9.54 -2.44
N PRO A 104 -14.19 10.20 -3.40
CA PRO A 104 -14.50 9.55 -4.68
C PRO A 104 -13.24 9.15 -5.46
N PHE A 105 -12.15 9.91 -5.36
CA PHE A 105 -10.88 9.57 -6.02
C PHE A 105 -10.20 8.38 -5.33
N VAL A 106 -10.22 8.32 -4.00
CA VAL A 106 -9.71 7.17 -3.26
C VAL A 106 -10.51 5.92 -3.57
N LEU A 107 -11.84 6.01 -3.58
CA LEU A 107 -12.72 4.89 -3.95
C LEU A 107 -12.45 4.42 -5.37
N ALA A 108 -12.35 5.34 -6.34
CA ALA A 108 -12.02 5.00 -7.72
C ALA A 108 -10.66 4.30 -7.81
N GLY A 109 -9.64 4.78 -7.09
CA GLY A 109 -8.33 4.15 -7.01
C GLY A 109 -8.39 2.74 -6.45
N LEU A 110 -9.13 2.52 -5.34
CA LEU A 110 -9.29 1.19 -4.75
C LEU A 110 -10.07 0.23 -5.66
N VAL A 111 -11.11 0.73 -6.35
CA VAL A 111 -11.85 -0.08 -7.34
C VAL A 111 -10.94 -0.49 -8.48
N LEU A 112 -10.09 0.40 -9.01
CA LEU A 112 -9.10 0.07 -10.04
C LEU A 112 -8.06 -0.94 -9.53
N LEU A 113 -7.55 -0.78 -8.32
CA LEU A 113 -6.64 -1.74 -7.70
C LEU A 113 -7.33 -3.09 -7.44
N GLY A 114 -8.65 -3.11 -7.27
CA GLY A 114 -9.45 -4.32 -7.13
C GLY A 114 -9.38 -5.25 -8.34
N PHE A 115 -9.12 -4.74 -9.55
CA PHE A 115 -8.88 -5.56 -10.74
C PHE A 115 -7.52 -6.27 -10.71
N VAL A 116 -6.58 -5.79 -9.92
CA VAL A 116 -5.26 -6.39 -9.76
C VAL A 116 -5.23 -7.33 -8.56
N TRP A 117 -5.83 -6.89 -7.44
CA TRP A 117 -5.97 -7.70 -6.23
C TRP A 117 -7.37 -7.53 -5.63
N TYR A 118 -8.17 -8.58 -5.68
CA TYR A 118 -9.61 -8.56 -5.34
C TYR A 118 -9.91 -8.04 -3.92
N GLY A 119 -8.96 -8.15 -2.99
CA GLY A 119 -9.13 -7.63 -1.62
C GLY A 119 -9.39 -6.12 -1.57
N TRP A 120 -8.95 -5.35 -2.56
CA TRP A 120 -9.23 -3.91 -2.62
C TRP A 120 -10.71 -3.59 -2.84
N TRP A 121 -11.48 -4.47 -3.45
CA TRP A 121 -12.93 -4.28 -3.60
C TRP A 121 -13.63 -4.33 -2.24
N ILE A 122 -13.17 -5.22 -1.34
CA ILE A 122 -13.70 -5.29 0.03
C ILE A 122 -13.41 -3.96 0.75
N TRP A 123 -12.20 -3.43 0.63
CA TRP A 123 -11.81 -2.16 1.23
C TRP A 123 -12.57 -0.98 0.61
N ALA A 124 -12.77 -0.96 -0.71
CA ALA A 124 -13.59 0.04 -1.39
C ALA A 124 -15.03 0.03 -0.85
N PHE A 125 -15.61 -1.17 -0.67
CA PHE A 125 -16.94 -1.34 -0.13
C PHE A 125 -17.03 -0.88 1.34
N LEU A 126 -16.09 -1.26 2.17
CA LEU A 126 -16.03 -0.82 3.57
C LEU A 126 -15.90 0.70 3.67
N ILE A 127 -15.03 1.32 2.89
CA ILE A 127 -14.87 2.77 2.87
C ILE A 127 -16.12 3.45 2.32
N LEU A 128 -16.81 2.87 1.33
CA LEU A 128 -18.08 3.40 0.82
C LEU A 128 -19.15 3.46 1.90
N ILE A 129 -19.21 2.45 2.78
CA ILE A 129 -20.20 2.39 3.87
C ILE A 129 -19.75 3.26 5.05
N LEU A 130 -18.53 3.07 5.53
CA LEU A 130 -18.01 3.70 6.74
C LEU A 130 -17.46 5.10 6.48
N GLY A 131 -16.96 5.36 5.27
CA GLY A 131 -16.32 6.61 4.89
C GLY A 131 -17.28 7.79 4.71
N ARG A 132 -18.59 7.56 4.72
CA ARG A 132 -19.59 8.63 4.67
C ARG A 132 -19.63 9.46 5.96
N PHE A 133 -19.16 8.89 7.06
CA PHE A 133 -19.09 9.55 8.34
C PHE A 133 -17.68 10.08 8.56
N TYR A 134 -17.45 11.35 8.20
CA TYR A 134 -16.26 12.04 8.70
C TYR A 134 -16.46 12.28 10.19
N ALA A 135 -15.55 11.78 11.02
CA ALA A 135 -15.46 12.23 12.39
C ALA A 135 -14.95 13.68 12.36
N GLU A 136 -15.88 14.64 12.43
CA GLU A 136 -15.50 16.03 12.61
C GLU A 136 -14.74 16.15 13.94
N PRO A 137 -13.58 16.83 13.97
CA PRO A 137 -12.88 17.07 15.21
C PRO A 137 -13.80 17.81 16.18
N LEU A 138 -13.77 17.40 17.44
CA LEU A 138 -14.56 18.02 18.51
C LEU A 138 -14.25 19.53 18.67
N ASP A 139 -13.04 19.94 18.32
CA ASP A 139 -12.59 21.33 18.32
C ASP A 139 -12.28 21.79 16.88
N GLN A 140 -13.25 22.50 16.29
CA GLN A 140 -13.11 23.11 14.96
C GLN A 140 -12.48 24.52 15.02
N ILE A 141 -12.29 25.08 16.22
CA ILE A 141 -11.90 26.47 16.42
C ILE A 141 -10.38 26.60 16.53
N THR A 142 -9.73 25.59 17.13
CA THR A 142 -8.27 25.61 17.31
C THR A 142 -7.53 25.25 16.02
N GLN A 143 -6.89 26.23 15.42
CA GLN A 143 -6.00 25.98 14.28
C GLN A 143 -4.81 25.14 14.73
N LEU A 144 -4.54 24.04 13.99
CA LEU A 144 -3.34 23.26 14.27
C LEU A 144 -2.06 24.10 14.02
N ASP A 145 -1.13 23.94 14.95
CA ASP A 145 0.17 24.55 14.85
C ASP A 145 1.00 23.93 13.70
N ARG A 146 2.06 24.62 13.33
CA ARG A 146 2.94 24.18 12.22
C ARG A 146 3.54 22.79 12.46
N ARG A 147 3.85 22.43 13.72
CA ARG A 147 4.45 21.14 14.06
C ARG A 147 3.47 19.99 13.80
N ARG A 148 2.20 20.14 14.22
CA ARG A 148 1.16 19.13 14.00
C ARG A 148 0.85 18.93 12.51
N LYS A 149 0.89 20.00 11.71
CA LYS A 149 0.77 19.90 10.24
C LYS A 149 1.93 19.12 9.63
N LEU A 150 3.15 19.33 10.09
CA LEU A 150 4.32 18.57 9.63
C LEU A 150 4.19 17.08 9.97
N ILE A 151 3.68 16.73 11.16
CA ILE A 151 3.40 15.33 11.54
C ILE A 151 2.37 14.72 10.60
N ALA A 152 1.31 15.46 10.25
CA ALA A 152 0.30 14.97 9.31
C ALA A 152 0.88 14.73 7.90
N ILE A 153 1.74 15.63 7.42
CA ILE A 153 2.47 15.44 6.15
C ILE A 153 3.37 14.20 6.21
N LEU A 154 4.10 14.02 7.31
CA LEU A 154 4.93 12.83 7.52
C LEU A 154 4.10 11.55 7.47
N GLY A 155 2.89 11.55 8.08
CA GLY A 155 1.97 10.42 8.02
C GLY A 155 1.55 10.06 6.59
N ILE A 156 1.31 11.07 5.73
CA ILE A 156 1.01 10.83 4.30
C ILE A 156 2.23 10.31 3.54
N ILE A 157 3.43 10.80 3.86
CA ILE A 157 4.67 10.27 3.27
C ILE A 157 4.83 8.79 3.68
N ILE A 158 4.62 8.46 4.96
CA ILE A 158 4.67 7.07 5.45
C ILE A 158 3.65 6.23 4.70
N PHE A 159 2.41 6.71 4.50
CA PHE A 159 1.40 6.01 3.70
C PHE A 159 1.94 5.63 2.32
N ILE A 160 2.52 6.59 1.58
CA ILE A 160 3.07 6.34 0.24
C ILE A 160 4.19 5.28 0.29
N LEU A 161 5.03 5.31 1.33
CA LEU A 161 6.15 4.38 1.47
C LEU A 161 5.71 2.96 1.83
N VAL A 162 4.68 2.81 2.68
CA VAL A 162 4.23 1.50 3.16
C VAL A 162 3.07 0.91 2.34
N PHE A 163 2.45 1.69 1.46
CA PHE A 163 1.35 1.23 0.64
C PHE A 163 1.80 0.12 -0.32
N THR A 164 1.06 -0.99 -0.30
CA THR A 164 1.34 -2.19 -1.09
C THR A 164 0.18 -2.43 -2.05
N PRO A 165 0.30 -2.14 -3.36
CA PRO A 165 -0.80 -2.29 -4.32
C PRO A 165 -1.30 -3.74 -4.45
N VAL A 166 -0.41 -4.70 -4.32
CA VAL A 166 -0.73 -6.13 -4.33
C VAL A 166 -0.21 -6.77 -3.04
N PRO A 167 -1.02 -6.81 -1.98
CA PRO A 167 -0.57 -7.30 -0.67
C PRO A 167 -0.11 -8.75 -0.69
N LEU A 168 -0.83 -9.63 -1.36
CA LEU A 168 -0.52 -11.05 -1.42
C LEU A 168 -0.52 -11.54 -2.86
N VAL A 169 0.56 -12.18 -3.24
CA VAL A 169 0.71 -12.80 -4.57
C VAL A 169 0.64 -14.30 -4.42
N GLN A 170 -0.24 -14.94 -5.19
CA GLN A 170 -0.35 -16.39 -5.24
C GLN A 170 0.30 -16.88 -6.53
N ILE A 171 1.37 -17.67 -6.39
CA ILE A 171 2.04 -18.29 -7.54
C ILE A 171 1.71 -19.77 -7.50
N THR A 172 1.03 -20.25 -8.55
CA THR A 172 0.85 -21.69 -8.80
C THR A 172 2.11 -22.21 -9.48
N VAL A 173 2.82 -23.10 -8.82
CA VAL A 173 4.00 -23.77 -9.35
C VAL A 173 3.58 -25.06 -10.04
#